data_32b97c0086ca94b66b1da880a486df0b
#
_entry.id   32b97c0086ca94b66b1da880a486df0b
#
_cell.length_a   1.000
_cell.length_b   1.000
_cell.length_c   1.000
_cell.angle_alpha   90.00
_cell.angle_beta   90.00
_cell.angle_gamma   90.00
#
_symmetry.space_group_name_H-M   'P 1'
#
loop_
_entity.id
_entity.type
_entity.pdbx_description
1 polymer ?
#
loop_
_entity_poly.entity_id
_entity_poly.type
_entity_poly.pdbx_seq_one_letter_code
_entity_poly.pdbx_strand_id
1 'polypeptide(L)'
;MSWFAIRVTYGRELKFKQLLNDAGFECFVPMRKKTVEKDGRKVILTVPAVANLCFVNSEKSLLDKFMRSFGDSCWGRYIWDKATRKPIIVPDKAMDDFIQISRVMSDDVLYLKEITSKLRQGQKVRVVKGPFKGVEGTVVRIKRSRRIVVELPGMLAIATTYVQPQDLELM
;
A
#
# COMPACT_ATOMS: atom_id res chain seq x y z
N MET A 1 -8.67 -12.71 -11.19
CA MET A 1 -8.54 -11.86 -9.97
C MET A 1 -7.38 -10.90 -10.16
N SER A 2 -7.55 -9.64 -9.81
CA SER A 2 -6.50 -8.61 -9.89
C SER A 2 -6.66 -7.61 -8.77
N TRP A 3 -5.55 -7.06 -8.29
CA TRP A 3 -5.55 -5.99 -7.29
C TRP A 3 -5.78 -4.64 -7.96
N PHE A 4 -6.93 -4.05 -7.73
CA PHE A 4 -7.28 -2.71 -8.18
C PHE A 4 -7.02 -1.68 -7.10
N ALA A 5 -6.48 -0.53 -7.50
CA ALA A 5 -6.35 0.63 -6.63
C ALA A 5 -7.60 1.50 -6.72
N ILE A 6 -8.21 1.75 -5.58
CA ILE A 6 -9.46 2.52 -5.47
C ILE A 6 -9.21 3.78 -4.64
N ARG A 7 -9.56 4.92 -5.20
CA ARG A 7 -9.65 6.16 -4.44
C ARG A 7 -10.98 6.20 -3.71
N VAL A 8 -10.92 6.36 -2.39
CA VAL A 8 -12.11 6.49 -1.55
C VAL A 8 -12.25 7.95 -1.09
N THR A 9 -13.40 8.54 -1.27
CA THR A 9 -13.63 9.95 -0.96
C THR A 9 -13.89 10.19 0.54
N TYR A 10 -13.54 11.38 1.01
CA TYR A 10 -13.89 11.93 2.33
C TYR A 10 -13.43 11.11 3.53
N GLY A 11 -12.27 10.45 3.47
CA GLY A 11 -11.74 9.71 4.60
C GLY A 11 -12.60 8.52 5.04
N ARG A 12 -13.29 7.88 4.09
CA ARG A 12 -14.20 6.76 4.33
C ARG A 12 -13.59 5.40 4.02
N GLU A 13 -12.27 5.29 4.02
CA GLU A 13 -11.54 4.07 3.64
C GLU A 13 -11.99 2.85 4.45
N LEU A 14 -12.13 3.00 5.76
CA LEU A 14 -12.52 1.89 6.63
C LEU A 14 -13.99 1.51 6.47
N LYS A 15 -14.87 2.49 6.24
CA LYS A 15 -16.28 2.22 5.95
C LYS A 15 -16.45 1.51 4.61
N PHE A 16 -15.70 1.95 3.61
CA PHE A 16 -15.71 1.31 2.29
C PHE A 16 -15.13 -0.11 2.35
N LYS A 17 -14.04 -0.31 3.09
CA LYS A 17 -13.50 -1.64 3.38
C LYS A 17 -14.55 -2.56 4.01
N GLN A 18 -15.32 -2.05 4.96
CA GLN A 18 -16.39 -2.83 5.61
C GLN A 18 -17.46 -3.27 4.60
N LEU A 19 -17.91 -2.35 3.74
CA LEU A 19 -18.88 -2.66 2.69
C LEU A 19 -18.34 -3.74 1.72
N LEU A 20 -17.06 -3.66 1.35
CA LEU A 20 -16.41 -4.65 0.49
C LEU A 20 -16.33 -6.02 1.18
N ASN A 21 -15.90 -6.05 2.44
CA ASN A 21 -15.83 -7.30 3.22
C ASN A 21 -17.21 -7.96 3.37
N ASP A 22 -18.24 -7.17 3.66
CA ASP A 22 -19.62 -7.65 3.79
C ASP A 22 -20.15 -8.24 2.47
N ALA A 23 -19.67 -7.74 1.34
CA ALA A 23 -19.98 -8.25 0.02
C ALA A 23 -19.05 -9.39 -0.45
N GLY A 24 -18.13 -9.86 0.41
CA GLY A 24 -17.23 -10.97 0.12
C GLY A 24 -15.98 -10.64 -0.69
N PHE A 25 -15.62 -9.35 -0.85
CA PHE A 25 -14.41 -8.95 -1.53
C PHE A 25 -13.19 -9.00 -0.59
N GLU A 26 -12.07 -9.48 -1.11
CA GLU A 26 -10.76 -9.31 -0.48
C GLU A 26 -10.28 -7.87 -0.71
N CYS A 27 -9.98 -7.15 0.37
CA CYS A 27 -9.53 -5.77 0.27
C CYS A 27 -8.50 -5.43 1.35
N PHE A 28 -7.71 -4.40 1.07
CA PHE A 28 -6.64 -3.95 1.95
C PHE A 28 -6.57 -2.41 2.00
N VAL A 29 -6.53 -1.88 3.22
CA VAL A 29 -6.24 -0.48 3.50
C VAL A 29 -4.95 -0.44 4.32
N PRO A 30 -3.87 0.19 3.83
CA PRO A 30 -2.64 0.32 4.60
C PRO A 30 -2.88 1.18 5.85
N MET A 31 -2.48 0.66 6.99
CA MET A 31 -2.70 1.28 8.30
C MET A 31 -1.37 1.64 8.96
N ARG A 32 -1.38 2.65 9.81
CA ARG A 32 -0.26 3.02 10.67
C ARG A 32 -0.74 3.40 12.07
N LYS A 33 0.14 3.31 13.04
CA LYS A 33 -0.09 3.85 14.38
C LYS A 33 0.19 5.35 14.37
N LYS A 34 -0.66 6.11 15.06
CA LYS A 34 -0.51 7.55 15.24
C LYS A 34 -0.74 7.88 16.72
N THR A 35 0.21 8.58 17.31
CA THR A 35 0.04 9.11 18.67
C THR A 35 -0.70 10.44 18.59
N VAL A 36 -1.81 10.54 19.31
CA VAL A 36 -2.58 11.78 19.46
C VAL A 36 -2.73 12.13 20.93
N GLU A 37 -2.86 13.41 21.24
CA GLU A 37 -3.16 13.90 22.58
C GLU A 37 -4.67 14.09 22.72
N LYS A 38 -5.27 13.41 23.70
CA LYS A 38 -6.68 13.49 24.01
C LYS A 38 -6.83 13.66 25.52
N ASP A 39 -7.48 14.76 25.94
CA ASP A 39 -7.72 15.07 27.35
C ASP A 39 -6.42 15.05 28.21
N GLY A 40 -5.33 15.59 27.66
CA GLY A 40 -4.01 15.62 28.33
C GLY A 40 -3.29 14.28 28.37
N ARG A 41 -3.81 13.23 27.74
CA ARG A 41 -3.21 11.90 27.66
C ARG A 41 -2.78 11.57 26.24
N LYS A 42 -1.64 10.90 26.10
CA LYS A 42 -1.20 10.35 24.81
C LYS A 42 -1.93 9.04 24.53
N VAL A 43 -2.64 9.00 23.42
CA VAL A 43 -3.38 7.82 22.96
C VAL A 43 -2.80 7.38 21.59
N ILE A 44 -2.62 6.09 21.42
CA ILE A 44 -2.17 5.50 20.13
C ILE A 44 -3.41 5.07 19.36
N LEU A 45 -3.61 5.63 18.19
CA LEU A 45 -4.67 5.28 17.25
C LEU A 45 -4.09 4.55 16.04
N THR A 46 -4.84 3.57 15.51
CA THR A 46 -4.55 2.95 14.22
C THR A 46 -5.38 3.66 13.16
N VAL A 47 -4.72 4.28 12.19
CA VAL A 47 -5.33 5.12 11.16
C VAL A 47 -4.82 4.71 9.76
N PRO A 48 -5.55 5.03 8.68
CA PRO A 48 -5.04 4.84 7.33
C PRO A 48 -3.69 5.52 7.13
N ALA A 49 -2.71 4.78 6.62
CA ALA A 49 -1.36 5.29 6.37
C ALA A 49 -1.30 6.20 5.14
N VAL A 50 -2.15 5.93 4.15
CA VAL A 50 -2.32 6.72 2.94
C VAL A 50 -3.79 7.14 2.84
N ALA A 51 -4.01 8.45 2.78
CA ALA A 51 -5.36 8.97 2.72
C ALA A 51 -6.07 8.58 1.42
N ASN A 52 -7.35 8.26 1.54
CA ASN A 52 -8.24 8.00 0.40
C ASN A 52 -7.83 6.82 -0.48
N LEU A 53 -7.21 5.78 0.08
CA LEU A 53 -6.71 4.62 -0.67
C LEU A 53 -7.25 3.30 -0.09
N CYS A 54 -7.78 2.48 -0.97
CA CYS A 54 -8.14 1.08 -0.71
C CYS A 54 -7.73 0.22 -1.90
N PHE A 55 -7.24 -0.98 -1.63
CA PHE A 55 -6.97 -1.99 -2.66
C PHE A 55 -8.01 -3.09 -2.60
N VAL A 56 -8.46 -3.57 -3.75
CA VAL A 56 -9.46 -4.62 -3.87
C VAL A 56 -8.99 -5.69 -4.83
N ASN A 57 -8.97 -6.94 -4.38
CA ASN A 57 -8.66 -8.09 -5.23
C ASN A 57 -9.96 -8.70 -5.76
N SER A 58 -10.18 -8.56 -7.04
CA SER A 58 -11.41 -9.02 -7.68
C SER A 58 -11.28 -9.19 -9.19
N GLU A 59 -12.28 -9.80 -9.79
CA GLU A 59 -12.56 -9.61 -11.21
C GLU A 59 -13.17 -8.22 -11.42
N LYS A 60 -12.73 -7.53 -12.49
CA LYS A 60 -13.20 -6.17 -12.78
C LYS A 60 -14.73 -6.10 -12.92
N SER A 61 -15.33 -7.08 -13.57
CA SER A 61 -16.79 -7.14 -13.78
C SER A 61 -17.57 -7.18 -12.47
N LEU A 62 -17.10 -7.95 -11.49
CA LEU A 62 -17.73 -8.05 -10.18
C LEU A 62 -17.58 -6.74 -9.39
N LEU A 63 -16.40 -6.14 -9.42
CA LEU A 63 -16.15 -4.87 -8.76
C LEU A 63 -16.94 -3.73 -9.39
N ASP A 64 -17.04 -3.68 -10.71
CA ASP A 64 -17.89 -2.73 -11.44
C ASP A 64 -19.36 -2.86 -11.03
N LYS A 65 -19.88 -4.08 -10.95
CA LYS A 65 -21.25 -4.34 -10.52
C LYS A 65 -21.50 -3.87 -9.11
N PHE A 66 -20.56 -4.15 -8.18
CA PHE A 66 -20.62 -3.69 -6.80
C PHE A 66 -20.66 -2.16 -6.71
N MET A 67 -19.73 -1.48 -7.37
CA MET A 67 -19.68 -0.01 -7.33
C MET A 67 -20.90 0.64 -7.98
N ARG A 68 -21.42 0.08 -9.10
CA ARG A 68 -22.64 0.57 -9.74
C ARG A 68 -23.88 0.44 -8.87
N SER A 69 -23.93 -0.54 -7.96
CA SER A 69 -25.06 -0.73 -7.04
C SER A 69 -25.31 0.48 -6.14
N PHE A 70 -24.29 1.30 -5.90
CA PHE A 70 -24.38 2.54 -5.11
C PHE A 70 -24.67 3.78 -5.98
N GLY A 71 -24.63 3.67 -7.31
CA GLY A 71 -24.82 4.80 -8.23
C GLY A 71 -23.86 5.96 -7.94
N ASP A 72 -24.38 7.17 -7.95
CA ASP A 72 -23.59 8.39 -7.66
C ASP A 72 -23.16 8.50 -6.21
N SER A 73 -23.75 7.71 -5.30
CA SER A 73 -23.39 7.66 -3.89
C SER A 73 -22.17 6.76 -3.60
N CYS A 74 -21.60 6.12 -4.62
CA CYS A 74 -20.42 5.28 -4.42
C CYS A 74 -19.21 6.11 -3.98
N TRP A 75 -18.60 5.69 -2.87
CA TRP A 75 -17.40 6.39 -2.35
C TRP A 75 -16.12 6.01 -3.08
N GLY A 76 -16.11 4.87 -3.76
CA GLY A 76 -14.94 4.33 -4.47
C GLY A 76 -14.92 4.72 -5.93
N ARG A 77 -13.73 5.02 -6.44
CA ARG A 77 -13.44 5.24 -7.87
C ARG A 77 -12.11 4.58 -8.20
N TYR A 78 -11.99 3.97 -9.38
CA TYR A 78 -10.70 3.48 -9.84
C TYR A 78 -9.68 4.61 -9.91
N ILE A 79 -8.45 4.30 -9.50
CA ILE A 79 -7.31 5.15 -9.82
C ILE A 79 -6.84 4.73 -11.21
N TRP A 80 -6.74 5.70 -12.10
CA TRP A 80 -6.40 5.48 -13.51
C TRP A 80 -4.92 5.75 -13.77
N ASP A 81 -4.32 4.86 -14.54
CA ASP A 81 -3.01 5.10 -15.13
C ASP A 81 -3.16 6.17 -16.23
N LYS A 82 -2.40 7.25 -16.10
CA LYS A 82 -2.46 8.40 -17.02
C LYS A 82 -1.95 8.03 -18.43
N ALA A 83 -1.01 7.11 -18.54
CA ALA A 83 -0.41 6.70 -19.80
C ALA A 83 -1.31 5.74 -20.56
N THR A 84 -1.84 4.71 -19.90
CA THR A 84 -2.64 3.66 -20.53
C THR A 84 -4.14 3.97 -20.54
N ARG A 85 -4.58 4.95 -19.75
CA ARG A 85 -6.00 5.29 -19.50
C ARG A 85 -6.85 4.09 -19.09
N LYS A 86 -6.25 3.21 -18.31
CA LYS A 86 -6.89 2.04 -17.71
C LYS A 86 -6.81 2.11 -16.20
N PRO A 87 -7.70 1.42 -15.46
CA PRO A 87 -7.54 1.27 -14.02
C PRO A 87 -6.17 0.67 -13.68
N ILE A 88 -5.53 1.21 -12.64
CA ILE A 88 -4.27 0.66 -12.16
C ILE A 88 -4.51 -0.72 -11.58
N ILE A 89 -3.75 -1.69 -12.07
CA ILE A 89 -3.66 -3.05 -11.54
C ILE A 89 -2.29 -3.21 -10.91
N VAL A 90 -2.27 -3.61 -9.64
CA VAL A 90 -1.02 -3.87 -8.92
C VAL A 90 -0.65 -5.33 -9.11
N PRO A 91 0.58 -5.65 -9.55
CA PRO A 91 1.06 -7.04 -9.65
C PRO A 91 0.98 -7.76 -8.30
N ASP A 92 0.56 -9.01 -8.29
CA ASP A 92 0.33 -9.79 -7.06
C ASP A 92 1.55 -9.78 -6.13
N LYS A 93 2.75 -10.06 -6.66
CA LYS A 93 4.00 -10.05 -5.86
C LYS A 93 4.27 -8.69 -5.23
N ALA A 94 4.09 -7.61 -5.98
CA ALA A 94 4.28 -6.25 -5.44
C ALA A 94 3.25 -5.94 -4.35
N MET A 95 2.02 -6.41 -4.51
CA MET A 95 0.96 -6.23 -3.51
C MET A 95 1.23 -7.04 -2.25
N ASP A 96 1.67 -8.29 -2.38
CA ASP A 96 2.04 -9.14 -1.24
C ASP A 96 3.18 -8.51 -0.43
N ASP A 97 4.22 -8.03 -1.11
CA ASP A 97 5.34 -7.34 -0.47
C ASP A 97 4.90 -6.04 0.21
N PHE A 98 4.05 -5.27 -0.45
CA PHE A 98 3.48 -4.04 0.11
C PHE A 98 2.66 -4.33 1.39
N ILE A 99 1.79 -5.33 1.35
CA ILE A 99 0.99 -5.75 2.51
C ILE A 99 1.89 -6.19 3.65
N GLN A 100 2.91 -7.00 3.36
CA GLN A 100 3.85 -7.49 4.38
C GLN A 100 4.59 -6.34 5.07
N ILE A 101 5.09 -5.37 4.32
CA ILE A 101 5.77 -4.19 4.89
C ILE A 101 4.79 -3.34 5.69
N SER A 102 3.61 -3.08 5.14
CA SER A 102 2.58 -2.25 5.77
C SER A 102 2.11 -2.81 7.11
N ARG A 103 2.03 -4.14 7.25
CA ARG A 103 1.57 -4.80 8.49
C ARG A 103 2.51 -4.62 9.68
N VAL A 104 3.76 -4.25 9.46
CA VAL A 104 4.69 -3.92 10.56
C VAL A 104 4.22 -2.70 11.34
N MET A 105 3.47 -1.79 10.71
CA MET A 105 2.89 -0.57 11.32
C MET A 105 3.91 0.28 12.11
N SER A 106 5.18 0.22 11.74
CA SER A 106 6.23 1.04 12.34
C SER A 106 6.21 2.45 11.75
N ASP A 107 6.47 3.46 12.57
CA ASP A 107 6.65 4.84 12.10
C ASP A 107 7.86 4.98 11.16
N ASP A 108 8.78 4.02 11.20
CA ASP A 108 9.93 3.96 10.30
C ASP A 108 9.59 3.41 8.91
N VAL A 109 8.43 2.80 8.72
CA VAL A 109 7.95 2.44 7.37
C VAL A 109 7.52 3.71 6.65
N LEU A 110 8.04 3.92 5.45
CA LEU A 110 7.80 5.13 4.69
C LEU A 110 6.89 4.86 3.50
N TYR A 111 5.88 5.70 3.34
CA TYR A 111 5.00 5.72 2.16
C TYR A 111 5.42 6.88 1.25
N LEU A 112 5.91 6.56 0.06
CA LEU A 112 6.51 7.49 -0.87
C LEU A 112 5.54 7.76 -2.03
N LYS A 113 4.97 8.95 -2.07
CA LYS A 113 4.02 9.35 -3.14
C LYS A 113 4.73 9.69 -4.44
N GLU A 114 5.98 10.13 -4.37
CA GLU A 114 6.81 10.48 -5.52
C GLU A 114 7.87 9.40 -5.74
N ILE A 115 7.84 8.78 -6.90
CA ILE A 115 8.81 7.79 -7.31
C ILE A 115 9.84 8.47 -8.19
N THR A 116 10.96 8.84 -7.56
CA THR A 116 12.07 9.48 -8.27
C THR A 116 12.96 8.43 -8.95
N SER A 117 13.73 8.86 -9.95
CA SER A 117 14.73 8.00 -10.61
C SER A 117 15.72 7.38 -9.62
N LYS A 118 16.03 8.07 -8.52
CA LYS A 118 16.89 7.59 -7.44
C LYS A 118 16.36 6.31 -6.77
N LEU A 119 15.05 6.18 -6.65
CA LEU A 119 14.41 5.01 -6.04
C LEU A 119 14.52 3.77 -6.94
N ARG A 120 14.77 3.95 -8.23
CA ARG A 120 14.88 2.88 -9.23
C ARG A 120 16.33 2.47 -9.56
N GLN A 121 17.31 3.26 -9.13
CA GLN A 121 18.73 3.07 -9.49
C GLN A 121 19.48 2.10 -8.58
N GLY A 122 18.87 1.65 -7.48
CA GLY A 122 19.50 0.71 -6.56
C GLY A 122 19.53 -0.72 -7.09
N GLN A 123 20.32 -1.56 -6.41
CA GLN A 123 20.35 -2.99 -6.68
C GLN A 123 19.02 -3.65 -6.29
N LYS A 124 18.56 -4.59 -7.11
CA LYS A 124 17.42 -5.43 -6.77
C LYS A 124 17.86 -6.55 -5.85
N VAL A 125 17.12 -6.74 -4.78
CA VAL A 125 17.41 -7.70 -3.73
C VAL A 125 16.15 -8.39 -3.23
N ARG A 126 16.36 -9.56 -2.62
CA ARG A 126 15.37 -10.25 -1.80
C ARG A 126 15.82 -10.25 -0.34
N VAL A 127 14.91 -10.00 0.57
CA VAL A 127 15.16 -10.14 2.01
C VAL A 127 15.06 -11.61 2.40
N VAL A 128 16.12 -12.15 3.03
CA VAL A 128 16.19 -13.58 3.38
C VAL A 128 15.95 -13.86 4.86
N LYS A 129 15.96 -12.84 5.70
CA LYS A 129 15.72 -12.95 7.16
C LYS A 129 14.91 -11.78 7.71
N GLY A 130 14.32 -11.99 8.89
CA GLY A 130 13.60 -10.97 9.63
C GLY A 130 12.15 -10.79 9.21
N PRO A 131 11.48 -9.70 9.66
CA PRO A 131 10.05 -9.47 9.46
C PRO A 131 9.67 -9.22 7.98
N PHE A 132 10.65 -8.88 7.15
CA PHE A 132 10.45 -8.65 5.72
C PHE A 132 10.94 -9.81 4.85
N LYS A 133 11.17 -10.99 5.43
CA LYS A 133 11.61 -12.17 4.67
C LYS A 133 10.72 -12.43 3.47
N GLY A 134 11.32 -12.58 2.29
CA GLY A 134 10.62 -12.81 1.03
C GLY A 134 10.29 -11.54 0.25
N VAL A 135 10.37 -10.36 0.86
CA VAL A 135 10.17 -9.08 0.17
C VAL A 135 11.25 -8.86 -0.88
N GLU A 136 10.83 -8.47 -2.06
CA GLU A 136 11.70 -8.14 -3.19
C GLU A 136 11.56 -6.66 -3.55
N GLY A 137 12.67 -6.00 -3.70
CA GLY A 137 12.67 -4.58 -4.01
C GLY A 137 14.03 -4.02 -4.34
N THR A 138 14.12 -2.71 -4.35
CA THR A 138 15.34 -1.98 -4.67
C THR A 138 15.99 -1.44 -3.39
N VAL A 139 17.28 -1.68 -3.20
CA VAL A 139 18.02 -1.08 -2.08
C VAL A 139 18.20 0.40 -2.32
N VAL A 140 17.72 1.22 -1.40
CA VAL A 140 17.87 2.67 -1.45
C VAL A 140 18.29 3.21 -0.08
N ARG A 141 19.11 4.24 -0.08
CA ARG A 141 19.46 4.96 1.15
C ARG A 141 18.53 6.16 1.31
N ILE A 142 17.68 6.11 2.34
CA ILE A 142 16.75 7.18 2.69
C ILE A 142 17.04 7.61 4.13
N LYS A 143 17.20 8.91 4.38
CA LYS A 143 17.55 9.47 5.70
C LYS A 143 18.75 8.74 6.35
N ARG A 144 19.79 8.50 5.55
CA ARG A 144 21.04 7.80 5.96
C ARG A 144 20.85 6.31 6.32
N SER A 145 19.65 5.76 6.21
CA SER A 145 19.35 4.35 6.45
C SER A 145 19.15 3.58 5.15
N ARG A 146 19.67 2.35 5.12
CA ARG A 146 19.43 1.41 4.03
C ARG A 146 18.04 0.81 4.19
N ARG A 147 17.24 0.88 3.13
CA ARG A 147 15.86 0.39 3.08
C ARG A 147 15.60 -0.34 1.78
N ILE A 148 14.63 -1.23 1.81
CA ILE A 148 14.14 -1.88 0.61
C ILE A 148 12.87 -1.16 0.18
N VAL A 149 12.85 -0.71 -1.06
CA VAL A 149 11.72 0.01 -1.66
C VAL A 149 10.98 -0.93 -2.60
N VAL A 150 9.69 -1.06 -2.35
CA VAL A 150 8.74 -1.76 -3.23
C VAL A 150 7.87 -0.73 -3.90
N GLU A 151 7.91 -0.69 -5.22
CA GLU A 151 7.11 0.22 -6.02
C GLU A 151 5.79 -0.43 -6.42
N LEU A 152 4.68 0.27 -6.17
CA LEU A 152 3.40 -0.02 -6.80
C LEU A 152 3.30 0.84 -8.06
N PRO A 153 3.37 0.25 -9.25
CA PRO A 153 3.53 0.99 -10.49
C PRO A 153 2.46 2.06 -10.71
N GLY A 154 2.89 3.27 -11.03
CA GLY A 154 2.01 4.40 -11.34
C GLY A 154 1.34 5.05 -10.13
N MET A 155 1.65 4.64 -8.90
CA MET A 155 0.97 5.13 -7.69
C MET A 155 1.90 5.66 -6.62
N LEU A 156 2.53 4.75 -5.90
CA LEU A 156 3.37 5.04 -4.73
C LEU A 156 4.39 3.92 -4.53
N ALA A 157 5.33 4.15 -3.64
CA ALA A 157 6.22 3.11 -3.16
C ALA A 157 6.16 3.04 -1.64
N ILE A 158 6.50 1.88 -1.10
CA ILE A 158 6.70 1.67 0.34
C ILE A 158 8.16 1.33 0.59
N ALA A 159 8.73 1.88 1.65
CA ALA A 159 10.08 1.56 2.08
C ALA A 159 10.05 0.90 3.46
N THR A 160 10.79 -0.19 3.59
CA THR A 160 10.95 -0.90 4.86
C THR A 160 11.62 -0.01 5.91
N THR A 161 11.66 -0.47 7.15
CA THR A 161 12.63 -0.01 8.15
C THR A 161 14.05 -0.37 7.70
N TYR A 162 15.06 -0.06 8.53
CA TYR A 162 16.43 -0.49 8.23
C TYR A 162 16.53 -2.01 8.08
N VAL A 163 17.24 -2.46 7.03
CA VAL A 163 17.54 -3.88 6.80
C VAL A 163 19.04 -4.07 6.75
N GLN A 164 19.53 -5.08 7.47
CA GLN A 164 20.96 -5.38 7.53
C GLN A 164 21.46 -5.96 6.20
N PRO A 165 22.69 -5.63 5.77
CA PRO A 165 23.24 -6.14 4.50
C PRO A 165 23.26 -7.67 4.40
N GLN A 166 23.54 -8.34 5.52
CA GLN A 166 23.60 -9.80 5.62
C GLN A 166 22.25 -10.49 5.46
N ASP A 167 21.17 -9.75 5.57
CA ASP A 167 19.80 -10.24 5.40
C ASP A 167 19.29 -10.06 3.95
N LEU A 168 20.17 -9.65 3.04
CA LEU A 168 19.86 -9.38 1.64
C LEU A 168 20.58 -10.35 0.72
N GLU A 169 19.86 -10.82 -0.29
CA GLU A 169 20.37 -11.60 -1.42
C GLU A 169 20.19 -10.79 -2.70
N LEU A 170 21.24 -10.76 -3.54
CA LEU A 170 21.17 -10.13 -4.86
C LEU A 170 20.26 -10.93 -5.79
N MET A 171 19.47 -10.24 -6.56
CA MET A 171 18.63 -10.82 -7.60
C MET A 171 19.23 -10.60 -8.98
#